data_a13a642dfd497bba8abf11e69a2541cb
#
_entry.id   a13a642dfd497bba8abf11e69a2541cb
#
_cell.length_a   1.000
_cell.length_b   1.000
_cell.length_c   1.000
_cell.angle_alpha   90.00
_cell.angle_beta   90.00
_cell.angle_gamma   90.00
#
_symmetry.space_group_name_H-M   'P 1'
#
loop_
_entity.id
_entity.type
_entity.pdbx_description
1 polymer ?
#
loop_
_entity_poly.entity_id
_entity_poly.type
_entity_poly.pdbx_seq_one_letter_code
_entity_poly.pdbx_strand_id
1 'polypeptide(L)'
;MASRLGTREYWLDRAAAGEELAARLAARLSMQGLRDKSAIVVALPRGGVAVAAVMARKLGLPLTTWAVRKLTLPSNPEFAIGAIAGDDVVLWDPEIVNYLERYPELREQILESERRELLRRKRLFGDAAPDALGRQDLIVVDDGIATGLTVKAALLSLRQLSPSRLILAVPVVAAAALPGIRQLVDDAIVLSSVDNLIAVGCYYSSFEQLSDEDVLALLSSVNKP
;
A
#
# COMPACT_ATOMS: atom_id res chain seq x y z
N MET A 1 -18.59 25.91 23.19
CA MET A 1 -17.34 25.13 23.20
C MET A 1 -16.98 24.84 21.76
N ALA A 2 -16.02 25.58 21.20
CA ALA A 2 -15.58 25.40 19.80
C ALA A 2 -14.75 24.13 19.74
N SER A 3 -15.20 23.14 18.94
CA SER A 3 -14.41 21.95 18.62
C SER A 3 -13.15 22.40 17.89
N ARG A 4 -12.00 22.05 18.42
CA ARG A 4 -10.72 22.20 17.73
C ARG A 4 -10.81 21.41 16.43
N LEU A 5 -10.98 22.12 15.32
CA LEU A 5 -10.65 21.61 14.00
C LEU A 5 -9.15 21.25 14.07
N GLY A 6 -8.84 19.97 14.09
CA GLY A 6 -7.47 19.49 14.05
C GLY A 6 -6.75 20.13 12.87
N THR A 7 -5.63 20.76 13.14
CA THR A 7 -4.71 21.23 12.10
C THR A 7 -4.42 20.03 11.21
N ARG A 8 -4.87 20.12 9.95
CA ARG A 8 -4.46 19.13 8.93
C ARG A 8 -2.94 19.21 8.84
N GLU A 9 -2.26 18.18 9.27
CA GLU A 9 -0.84 18.04 9.01
C GLU A 9 -0.69 17.66 7.53
N TYR A 10 -0.07 18.56 6.77
CA TYR A 10 0.28 18.34 5.39
C TYR A 10 1.76 18.00 5.31
N TRP A 11 2.09 16.90 4.64
CA TRP A 11 3.47 16.64 4.26
C TRP A 11 3.85 17.45 3.04
N LEU A 12 5.11 17.91 2.99
CA LEU A 12 5.63 18.56 1.81
C LEU A 12 5.46 17.66 0.57
N ASP A 13 5.87 16.42 0.73
CA ASP A 13 5.83 15.38 -0.29
C ASP A 13 5.82 13.97 0.35
N ARG A 14 5.85 12.92 -0.48
CA ARG A 14 5.92 11.53 -0.04
C ARG A 14 7.22 11.21 0.71
N ALA A 15 8.31 11.92 0.42
CA ALA A 15 9.58 11.71 1.11
C ALA A 15 9.49 12.17 2.57
N ALA A 16 8.92 13.37 2.81
CA ALA A 16 8.69 13.89 4.16
C ALA A 16 7.79 12.95 4.98
N ALA A 17 6.72 12.42 4.37
CA ALA A 17 5.87 11.42 5.01
C ALA A 17 6.63 10.13 5.35
N GLY A 18 7.50 9.67 4.46
CA GLY A 18 8.37 8.51 4.67
C GLY A 18 9.36 8.71 5.82
N GLU A 19 9.88 9.91 6.00
CA GLU A 19 10.76 10.26 7.13
C GLU A 19 10.06 10.13 8.46
N GLU A 20 8.85 10.67 8.56
CA GLU A 20 8.06 10.60 9.79
C GLU A 20 7.63 9.16 10.10
N LEU A 21 7.18 8.40 9.09
CA LEU A 21 6.87 6.98 9.25
C LEU A 21 8.07 6.16 9.72
N ALA A 22 9.26 6.39 9.16
CA ALA A 22 10.48 5.72 9.57
C ALA A 22 10.81 5.98 11.05
N ALA A 23 10.70 7.24 11.49
CA ALA A 23 10.92 7.60 12.89
C ALA A 23 9.90 6.93 13.83
N ARG A 24 8.61 6.92 13.44
CA ARG A 24 7.53 6.30 14.22
C ARG A 24 7.72 4.78 14.30
N LEU A 25 8.07 4.14 13.19
CA LEU A 25 8.32 2.71 13.13
C LEU A 25 9.55 2.33 13.96
N ALA A 26 10.67 3.05 13.84
CA ALA A 26 11.88 2.81 14.62
C ALA A 26 11.62 2.85 16.13
N ALA A 27 10.86 3.85 16.60
CA ALA A 27 10.46 3.94 17.99
C ALA A 27 9.60 2.73 18.42
N ARG A 28 8.65 2.30 17.58
CA ARG A 28 7.78 1.16 17.84
C ARG A 28 8.55 -0.15 17.90
N LEU A 29 9.45 -0.39 16.93
CA LEU A 29 10.28 -1.59 16.87
C LEU A 29 11.26 -1.68 18.06
N SER A 30 11.83 -0.56 18.48
CA SER A 30 12.70 -0.50 19.66
C SER A 30 11.95 -0.89 20.94
N MET A 31 10.72 -0.46 21.11
CA MET A 31 9.87 -0.82 22.26
C MET A 31 9.49 -2.30 22.26
N GLN A 32 9.42 -2.94 21.11
CA GLN A 32 9.07 -4.36 20.97
C GLN A 32 10.29 -5.31 20.96
N GLY A 33 11.50 -4.78 21.18
CA GLY A 33 12.73 -5.57 21.15
C GLY A 33 13.16 -6.03 19.74
N LEU A 34 12.55 -5.47 18.71
CA LEU A 34 12.76 -5.85 17.32
C LEU A 34 13.96 -5.10 16.73
N ARG A 35 15.15 -5.55 17.06
CA ARG A 35 16.40 -5.07 16.45
C ARG A 35 16.89 -5.95 15.31
N ASP A 36 16.12 -6.96 14.91
CA ASP A 36 16.58 -7.93 13.93
C ASP A 36 16.40 -7.43 12.50
N LYS A 37 17.46 -7.61 11.70
CA LYS A 37 17.55 -7.23 10.29
C LYS A 37 16.68 -8.10 9.35
N SER A 38 15.73 -8.85 9.90
CA SER A 38 14.89 -9.79 9.14
C SER A 38 13.62 -9.16 8.54
N ALA A 39 13.39 -7.85 8.72
CA ALA A 39 12.24 -7.17 8.17
C ALA A 39 12.50 -6.70 6.73
N ILE A 40 11.48 -6.78 5.89
CA ILE A 40 11.48 -6.32 4.51
C ILE A 40 10.42 -5.25 4.34
N VAL A 41 10.79 -4.12 3.76
CA VAL A 41 9.85 -3.08 3.36
C VAL A 41 9.23 -3.47 2.02
N VAL A 42 7.90 -3.57 1.99
CA VAL A 42 7.12 -3.99 0.82
C VAL A 42 6.27 -2.81 0.37
N ALA A 43 6.66 -2.17 -0.72
CA ALA A 43 5.95 -1.01 -1.27
C ALA A 43 4.81 -1.41 -2.19
N LEU A 44 3.67 -0.72 -2.10
CA LEU A 44 2.60 -0.84 -3.07
C LEU A 44 2.80 0.21 -4.19
N PRO A 45 3.14 -0.21 -5.43
CA PRO A 45 3.39 0.73 -6.51
C PRO A 45 2.12 1.46 -6.98
N ARG A 46 2.25 2.70 -7.41
CA ARG A 46 3.46 3.49 -7.60
C ARG A 46 3.77 4.39 -6.40
N GLY A 47 2.77 5.11 -5.86
CA GLY A 47 2.96 6.12 -4.83
C GLY A 47 3.64 5.62 -3.56
N GLY A 48 3.29 4.42 -3.10
CA GLY A 48 3.89 3.79 -1.93
C GLY A 48 5.41 3.60 -2.02
N VAL A 49 5.97 3.48 -3.23
CA VAL A 49 7.43 3.31 -3.40
C VAL A 49 8.20 4.54 -2.96
N ALA A 50 7.70 5.75 -3.19
CA ALA A 50 8.38 6.98 -2.77
C ALA A 50 8.45 7.11 -1.25
N VAL A 51 7.39 6.73 -0.54
CA VAL A 51 7.36 6.67 0.93
C VAL A 51 8.29 5.57 1.43
N ALA A 52 8.16 4.37 0.88
CA ALA A 52 8.90 3.17 1.28
C ALA A 52 10.40 3.31 1.07
N ALA A 53 10.85 3.94 -0.02
CA ALA A 53 12.27 4.13 -0.31
C ALA A 53 12.99 4.97 0.76
N VAL A 54 12.33 5.99 1.28
CA VAL A 54 12.87 6.80 2.39
C VAL A 54 12.90 5.99 3.67
N MET A 55 11.82 5.26 3.97
CA MET A 55 11.75 4.40 5.16
C MET A 55 12.83 3.33 5.14
N ALA A 56 12.98 2.60 4.03
CA ALA A 56 13.96 1.54 3.87
C ALA A 56 15.40 2.04 4.06
N ARG A 57 15.77 3.17 3.45
CA ARG A 57 17.09 3.80 3.64
C ARG A 57 17.35 4.19 5.09
N LYS A 58 16.38 4.85 5.75
CA LYS A 58 16.54 5.31 7.15
C LYS A 58 16.64 4.14 8.14
N LEU A 59 15.96 3.05 7.87
CA LEU A 59 15.95 1.87 8.72
C LEU A 59 17.03 0.84 8.37
N GLY A 60 17.71 1.02 7.24
CA GLY A 60 18.70 0.04 6.73
C GLY A 60 18.07 -1.30 6.36
N LEU A 61 16.82 -1.29 5.87
CA LEU A 61 16.06 -2.48 5.51
C LEU A 61 16.01 -2.66 3.97
N PRO A 62 15.95 -3.90 3.48
CA PRO A 62 15.72 -4.17 2.07
C PRO A 62 14.34 -3.68 1.65
N LEU A 63 14.25 -3.22 0.40
CA LEU A 63 13.01 -2.75 -0.23
C LEU A 63 12.64 -3.65 -1.41
N THR A 64 11.39 -4.04 -1.46
CA THR A 64 10.77 -4.68 -2.63
C THR A 64 9.41 -4.08 -2.92
N THR A 65 8.81 -4.48 -4.05
CA THR A 65 7.45 -4.13 -4.39
C THR A 65 6.52 -5.35 -4.26
N TRP A 66 5.23 -5.06 -4.16
CA TRP A 66 4.17 -6.04 -4.31
C TRP A 66 3.10 -5.44 -5.21
N ALA A 67 3.00 -5.97 -6.42
CA ALA A 67 2.09 -5.43 -7.42
C ALA A 67 0.63 -5.61 -6.99
N VAL A 68 -0.12 -4.53 -7.14
CA VAL A 68 -1.55 -4.48 -6.88
C VAL A 68 -2.21 -3.55 -7.88
N ARG A 69 -3.45 -3.85 -8.26
CA ARG A 69 -4.21 -3.04 -9.22
C ARG A 69 -5.63 -2.81 -8.75
N LYS A 70 -6.12 -1.60 -8.94
CA LYS A 70 -7.55 -1.29 -8.81
C LYS A 70 -8.31 -1.96 -9.95
N LEU A 71 -9.47 -2.50 -9.63
CA LEU A 71 -10.46 -2.90 -10.61
C LEU A 71 -11.47 -1.75 -10.72
N THR A 72 -11.71 -1.27 -11.92
CA THR A 72 -12.59 -0.14 -12.19
C THR A 72 -13.53 -0.45 -13.35
N LEU A 73 -14.69 0.20 -13.40
CA LEU A 73 -15.55 0.14 -14.56
C LEU A 73 -14.93 0.97 -15.71
N PRO A 74 -15.01 0.52 -16.96
CA PRO A 74 -14.55 1.32 -18.11
C PRO A 74 -15.24 2.69 -18.20
N SER A 75 -16.47 2.79 -17.73
CA SER A 75 -17.25 4.03 -17.68
C SER A 75 -16.88 4.96 -16.53
N ASN A 76 -16.14 4.46 -15.51
CA ASN A 76 -15.73 5.25 -14.35
C ASN A 76 -14.36 4.75 -13.82
N PRO A 77 -13.25 5.13 -14.46
CA PRO A 77 -11.91 4.65 -14.11
C PRO A 77 -11.37 5.19 -12.77
N GLU A 78 -11.96 6.23 -12.22
CA GLU A 78 -11.56 6.80 -10.93
C GLU A 78 -12.13 6.03 -9.75
N PHE A 79 -13.29 5.39 -9.94
CA PHE A 79 -13.97 4.68 -8.86
C PHE A 79 -13.54 3.21 -8.80
N ALA A 80 -12.89 2.84 -7.69
CA ALA A 80 -12.48 1.47 -7.46
C ALA A 80 -13.67 0.60 -7.06
N ILE A 81 -13.99 -0.40 -7.87
CA ILE A 81 -15.01 -1.42 -7.61
C ILE A 81 -14.40 -2.72 -7.07
N GLY A 82 -13.09 -2.78 -6.98
CA GLY A 82 -12.35 -3.93 -6.49
C GLY A 82 -10.85 -3.71 -6.57
N ALA A 83 -10.11 -4.75 -6.25
CA ALA A 83 -8.66 -4.80 -6.40
C ALA A 83 -8.18 -6.23 -6.65
N ILE A 84 -7.05 -6.34 -7.35
CA ILE A 84 -6.33 -7.59 -7.57
C ILE A 84 -4.89 -7.46 -7.09
N ALA A 85 -4.36 -8.47 -6.39
CA ALA A 85 -3.00 -8.50 -5.86
C ALA A 85 -2.39 -9.91 -5.91
N GLY A 86 -1.06 -9.97 -6.00
CA GLY A 86 -0.36 -11.25 -6.10
C GLY A 86 -0.77 -12.03 -7.33
N ASP A 87 -0.89 -13.35 -7.19
CA ASP A 87 -1.25 -14.20 -8.33
C ASP A 87 -2.78 -14.40 -8.45
N ASP A 88 -3.52 -14.51 -7.30
CA ASP A 88 -4.93 -14.93 -7.32
C ASP A 88 -5.89 -14.15 -6.41
N VAL A 89 -5.41 -13.17 -5.65
CA VAL A 89 -6.29 -12.45 -4.73
C VAL A 89 -7.07 -11.38 -5.46
N VAL A 90 -8.37 -11.56 -5.56
CA VAL A 90 -9.32 -10.59 -6.11
C VAL A 90 -10.33 -10.22 -5.03
N LEU A 91 -10.43 -8.94 -4.73
CA LEU A 91 -11.46 -8.37 -3.87
C LEU A 91 -12.41 -7.51 -4.70
N TRP A 92 -13.70 -7.71 -4.52
CA TRP A 92 -14.73 -6.83 -5.07
C TRP A 92 -15.37 -6.02 -3.94
N ASP A 93 -15.76 -4.81 -4.26
CA ASP A 93 -16.60 -4.02 -3.37
C ASP A 93 -17.95 -4.73 -3.18
N PRO A 94 -18.41 -4.98 -1.94
CA PRO A 94 -19.66 -5.68 -1.68
C PRO A 94 -20.88 -5.04 -2.37
N GLU A 95 -20.89 -3.73 -2.55
CA GLU A 95 -21.99 -3.01 -3.19
C GLU A 95 -22.10 -3.30 -4.69
N ILE A 96 -20.98 -3.68 -5.34
CA ILE A 96 -20.94 -3.93 -6.79
C ILE A 96 -21.08 -5.41 -7.15
N VAL A 97 -20.91 -6.33 -6.20
CA VAL A 97 -20.89 -7.78 -6.46
C VAL A 97 -22.14 -8.24 -7.20
N ASN A 98 -23.32 -7.88 -6.69
CA ASN A 98 -24.61 -8.27 -7.31
C ASN A 98 -24.77 -7.72 -8.74
N TYR A 99 -24.18 -6.56 -9.03
CA TYR A 99 -24.18 -6.02 -10.39
C TYR A 99 -23.26 -6.86 -11.29
N LEU A 100 -22.06 -7.16 -10.86
CA LEU A 100 -21.08 -7.93 -11.63
C LEU A 100 -21.50 -9.39 -11.87
N GLU A 101 -22.30 -9.98 -10.96
CA GLU A 101 -22.88 -11.30 -11.16
C GLU A 101 -23.87 -11.34 -12.32
N ARG A 102 -24.56 -10.24 -12.59
CA ARG A 102 -25.48 -10.09 -13.74
C ARG A 102 -24.74 -9.85 -15.05
N TYR A 103 -23.47 -9.43 -14.99
CA TYR A 103 -22.65 -9.13 -16.17
C TYR A 103 -21.30 -9.86 -16.10
N PRO A 104 -21.31 -11.21 -16.19
CA PRO A 104 -20.09 -12.02 -16.00
C PRO A 104 -19.02 -11.72 -17.06
N GLU A 105 -19.41 -11.40 -18.28
CA GLU A 105 -18.48 -11.03 -19.35
C GLU A 105 -17.73 -9.73 -19.04
N LEU A 106 -18.43 -8.72 -18.51
CA LEU A 106 -17.83 -7.46 -18.09
C LEU A 106 -16.84 -7.70 -16.94
N ARG A 107 -17.23 -8.52 -15.97
CA ARG A 107 -16.37 -8.90 -14.84
C ARG A 107 -15.07 -9.54 -15.34
N GLU A 108 -15.17 -10.49 -16.27
CA GLU A 108 -13.99 -11.18 -16.82
C GLU A 108 -13.10 -10.24 -17.64
N GLN A 109 -13.69 -9.37 -18.47
CA GLN A 109 -12.94 -8.37 -19.22
C GLN A 109 -12.12 -7.44 -18.31
N ILE A 110 -12.73 -6.96 -17.21
CA ILE A 110 -12.04 -6.12 -16.21
C ILE A 110 -10.87 -6.89 -15.60
N LEU A 111 -11.10 -8.12 -15.16
CA LEU A 111 -10.07 -8.95 -14.54
C LEU A 111 -8.92 -9.24 -15.50
N GLU A 112 -9.21 -9.62 -16.73
CA GLU A 112 -8.18 -9.96 -17.71
C GLU A 112 -7.30 -8.75 -18.06
N SER A 113 -7.93 -7.58 -18.24
CA SER A 113 -7.19 -6.33 -18.49
C SER A 113 -6.25 -5.99 -17.35
N GLU A 114 -6.74 -6.01 -16.10
CA GLU A 114 -5.96 -5.64 -14.94
C GLU A 114 -4.92 -6.70 -14.53
N ARG A 115 -5.18 -7.99 -14.81
CA ARG A 115 -4.18 -9.05 -14.65
C ARG A 115 -2.98 -8.86 -15.58
N ARG A 116 -3.21 -8.49 -16.84
CA ARG A 116 -2.12 -8.18 -17.78
C ARG A 116 -1.23 -7.05 -17.26
N GLU A 117 -1.84 -5.96 -16.81
CA GLU A 117 -1.11 -4.82 -16.26
C GLU A 117 -0.44 -5.15 -14.92
N LEU A 118 -1.07 -5.96 -14.06
CA LEU A 118 -0.47 -6.47 -12.83
C LEU A 118 0.81 -7.26 -13.12
N LEU A 119 0.75 -8.20 -14.05
CA LEU A 119 1.90 -9.03 -14.46
C LEU A 119 3.00 -8.17 -15.11
N ARG A 120 2.62 -7.16 -15.90
CA ARG A 120 3.59 -6.19 -16.47
C ARG A 120 4.35 -5.48 -15.34
N ARG A 121 3.63 -4.94 -14.34
CA ARG A 121 4.25 -4.24 -13.21
C ARG A 121 5.08 -5.15 -12.33
N LYS A 122 4.58 -6.35 -12.04
CA LYS A 122 5.32 -7.38 -11.28
C LYS A 122 6.70 -7.65 -11.90
N ARG A 123 6.76 -7.79 -13.22
CA ARG A 123 8.03 -8.00 -13.96
C ARG A 123 8.88 -6.72 -13.99
N LEU A 124 8.27 -5.58 -14.26
CA LEU A 124 8.98 -4.31 -14.43
C LEU A 124 9.64 -3.85 -13.13
N PHE A 125 8.91 -3.90 -12.01
CA PHE A 125 9.41 -3.43 -10.72
C PHE A 125 10.18 -4.50 -9.93
N GLY A 126 10.13 -5.76 -10.38
CA GLY A 126 10.87 -6.86 -9.76
C GLY A 126 10.32 -7.23 -8.39
N ASP A 127 9.01 -7.53 -8.32
CA ASP A 127 8.42 -8.03 -7.09
C ASP A 127 9.24 -9.21 -6.55
N ALA A 128 9.46 -9.25 -5.24
CA ALA A 128 10.17 -10.35 -4.63
C ALA A 128 9.46 -11.70 -4.87
N ALA A 129 10.25 -12.74 -5.02
CA ALA A 129 9.71 -14.10 -5.10
C ALA A 129 8.95 -14.43 -3.79
N PRO A 130 7.81 -15.13 -3.86
CA PRO A 130 7.02 -15.49 -2.68
C PRO A 130 7.84 -16.15 -1.57
N ASP A 131 8.74 -17.06 -1.93
CA ASP A 131 9.59 -17.78 -0.98
C ASP A 131 10.56 -16.86 -0.21
N ALA A 132 10.97 -15.74 -0.81
CA ALA A 132 11.82 -14.76 -0.17
C ALA A 132 11.10 -13.93 0.91
N LEU A 133 9.77 -13.85 0.83
CA LEU A 133 8.92 -13.09 1.76
C LEU A 133 8.35 -13.96 2.89
N GLY A 134 8.28 -15.27 2.67
CA GLY A 134 7.81 -16.21 3.68
C GLY A 134 8.66 -16.17 4.95
N ARG A 135 8.02 -16.24 6.12
CA ARG A 135 8.67 -16.22 7.46
C ARG A 135 9.48 -14.95 7.77
N GLN A 136 9.35 -13.89 6.95
CA GLN A 136 9.94 -12.58 7.22
C GLN A 136 8.92 -11.67 7.89
N ASP A 137 9.38 -10.62 8.56
CA ASP A 137 8.53 -9.51 8.96
C ASP A 137 8.34 -8.60 7.75
N LEU A 138 7.10 -8.43 7.31
CA LEU A 138 6.78 -7.59 6.15
C LEU A 138 6.19 -6.27 6.63
N ILE A 139 6.81 -5.17 6.20
CA ILE A 139 6.32 -3.80 6.45
C ILE A 139 5.74 -3.28 5.15
N VAL A 140 4.41 -3.37 5.02
CA VAL A 140 3.68 -2.93 3.85
C VAL A 140 3.48 -1.42 3.90
N VAL A 141 3.85 -0.74 2.82
CA VAL A 141 3.84 0.73 2.74
C VAL A 141 3.06 1.21 1.53
N ASP A 142 2.19 2.19 1.77
CA ASP A 142 1.50 2.95 0.71
C ASP A 142 1.56 4.44 1.03
N ASP A 143 1.26 5.32 0.07
CA ASP A 143 1.23 6.77 0.26
C ASP A 143 -0.05 7.29 0.93
N GLY A 144 -1.08 6.47 1.01
CA GLY A 144 -2.32 6.73 1.74
C GLY A 144 -3.45 5.79 1.33
N ILE A 145 -4.44 5.69 2.20
CA ILE A 145 -5.54 4.75 2.02
C ILE A 145 -6.88 5.47 2.03
N ALA A 146 -7.59 5.44 0.90
CA ALA A 146 -8.95 5.94 0.79
C ALA A 146 -9.97 4.82 1.09
N THR A 147 -10.40 4.04 0.10
CA THR A 147 -11.37 2.93 0.30
C THR A 147 -10.76 1.71 0.97
N GLY A 148 -9.46 1.54 0.85
CA GLY A 148 -8.71 0.41 1.40
C GLY A 148 -8.76 -0.88 0.57
N LEU A 149 -9.51 -0.95 -0.53
CA LEU A 149 -9.63 -2.18 -1.33
C LEU A 149 -8.26 -2.67 -1.84
N THR A 150 -7.44 -1.76 -2.36
CA THR A 150 -6.09 -2.06 -2.88
C THR A 150 -5.20 -2.64 -1.79
N VAL A 151 -5.14 -1.95 -0.64
CA VAL A 151 -4.31 -2.39 0.50
C VAL A 151 -4.82 -3.70 1.07
N LYS A 152 -6.15 -3.87 1.22
CA LYS A 152 -6.73 -5.14 1.69
C LYS A 152 -6.37 -6.31 0.78
N ALA A 153 -6.46 -6.13 -0.55
CA ALA A 153 -6.07 -7.16 -1.50
C ALA A 153 -4.57 -7.53 -1.36
N ALA A 154 -3.69 -6.52 -1.25
CA ALA A 154 -2.27 -6.74 -1.03
C ALA A 154 -1.99 -7.47 0.29
N LEU A 155 -2.61 -7.06 1.39
CA LEU A 155 -2.43 -7.69 2.70
C LEU A 155 -2.91 -9.15 2.71
N LEU A 156 -4.05 -9.44 2.11
CA LEU A 156 -4.56 -10.81 1.97
C LEU A 156 -3.62 -11.68 1.15
N SER A 157 -3.13 -11.17 0.04
CA SER A 157 -2.17 -11.86 -0.82
C SER A 157 -0.84 -12.13 -0.10
N LEU A 158 -0.29 -11.13 0.61
CA LEU A 158 0.94 -11.30 1.38
C LEU A 158 0.76 -12.24 2.58
N ARG A 159 -0.41 -12.27 3.22
CA ARG A 159 -0.71 -13.17 4.32
C ARG A 159 -0.66 -14.65 3.89
N GLN A 160 -0.98 -14.97 2.64
CA GLN A 160 -0.89 -16.34 2.10
C GLN A 160 0.56 -16.86 2.08
N LEU A 161 1.55 -15.96 2.06
CA LEU A 161 2.97 -16.32 2.11
C LEU A 161 3.45 -16.70 3.52
N SER A 162 2.57 -16.66 4.52
CA SER A 162 2.88 -16.99 5.92
C SER A 162 4.04 -16.17 6.49
N PRO A 163 4.01 -14.82 6.39
CA PRO A 163 5.02 -13.98 7.00
C PRO A 163 5.03 -14.15 8.52
N SER A 164 6.19 -13.93 9.18
CA SER A 164 6.28 -13.94 10.64
C SER A 164 5.41 -12.86 11.26
N ARG A 165 5.42 -11.66 10.66
CA ARG A 165 4.50 -10.57 10.97
C ARG A 165 4.19 -9.78 9.71
N LEU A 166 2.99 -9.25 9.66
CA LEU A 166 2.53 -8.35 8.61
C LEU A 166 2.16 -7.01 9.25
N ILE A 167 2.96 -5.98 8.98
CA ILE A 167 2.84 -4.65 9.55
C ILE A 167 2.45 -3.69 8.44
N LEU A 168 1.45 -2.84 8.68
CA LEU A 168 1.11 -1.75 7.76
C LEU A 168 1.73 -0.45 8.25
N ALA A 169 2.32 0.33 7.35
CA ALA A 169 2.80 1.68 7.64
C ALA A 169 2.34 2.66 6.56
N VAL A 170 1.47 3.62 6.93
CA VAL A 170 0.90 4.59 6.00
C VAL A 170 0.78 5.98 6.63
N PRO A 171 1.00 7.06 5.86
CA PRO A 171 0.85 8.41 6.35
C PRO A 171 -0.59 8.76 6.70
N VAL A 172 -1.53 8.48 5.81
CA VAL A 172 -2.93 8.84 5.98
C VAL A 172 -3.87 7.71 5.60
N VAL A 173 -4.95 7.57 6.35
CA VAL A 173 -6.00 6.58 6.08
C VAL A 173 -7.38 7.17 6.36
N ALA A 174 -8.37 6.84 5.53
CA ALA A 174 -9.77 7.09 5.86
C ALA A 174 -10.17 6.28 7.10
N ALA A 175 -10.74 6.94 8.11
CA ALA A 175 -11.11 6.31 9.38
C ALA A 175 -12.04 5.11 9.17
N ALA A 176 -12.95 5.19 8.19
CA ALA A 176 -13.87 4.11 7.84
C ALA A 176 -13.16 2.85 7.31
N ALA A 177 -11.98 2.97 6.67
CA ALA A 177 -11.24 1.83 6.14
C ALA A 177 -10.41 1.10 7.21
N LEU A 178 -9.97 1.83 8.25
CA LEU A 178 -8.99 1.37 9.22
C LEU A 178 -9.42 0.12 10.03
N PRO A 179 -10.66 -0.02 10.52
CA PRO A 179 -11.06 -1.20 11.28
C PRO A 179 -10.90 -2.51 10.49
N GLY A 180 -11.35 -2.54 9.24
CA GLY A 180 -11.23 -3.72 8.39
C GLY A 180 -9.77 -4.04 8.00
N ILE A 181 -8.91 -3.03 7.91
CA ILE A 181 -7.48 -3.22 7.64
C ILE A 181 -6.76 -3.77 8.87
N ARG A 182 -7.08 -3.27 10.07
CA ARG A 182 -6.46 -3.74 11.32
C ARG A 182 -6.68 -5.23 11.61
N GLN A 183 -7.75 -5.81 11.08
CA GLN A 183 -8.02 -7.25 11.20
C GLN A 183 -7.09 -8.12 10.34
N LEU A 184 -6.42 -7.53 9.35
CA LEU A 184 -5.57 -8.24 8.40
C LEU A 184 -4.07 -8.17 8.76
N VAL A 185 -3.69 -7.32 9.71
CA VAL A 185 -2.29 -7.05 10.08
C VAL A 185 -2.04 -7.31 11.56
N ASP A 186 -0.79 -7.60 11.90
CA ASP A 186 -0.36 -7.80 13.28
C ASP A 186 -0.11 -6.46 13.98
N ASP A 187 0.28 -5.42 13.23
CA ASP A 187 0.40 -4.03 13.71
C ASP A 187 0.12 -3.04 12.58
N ALA A 188 -0.33 -1.84 12.93
CA ALA A 188 -0.59 -0.77 11.98
C ALA A 188 -0.06 0.56 12.51
N ILE A 189 0.87 1.14 11.75
CA ILE A 189 1.45 2.46 12.01
C ILE A 189 0.80 3.45 11.05
N VAL A 190 -0.05 4.29 11.59
CA VAL A 190 -0.80 5.30 10.87
C VAL A 190 -0.46 6.65 11.47
N LEU A 191 0.01 7.59 10.67
CA LEU A 191 0.31 8.94 11.16
C LEU A 191 -0.96 9.76 11.34
N SER A 192 -1.89 9.68 10.38
CA SER A 192 -3.16 10.41 10.43
C SER A 192 -4.33 9.52 10.00
N SER A 193 -5.39 9.49 10.83
CA SER A 193 -6.67 8.86 10.49
C SER A 193 -7.75 9.94 10.38
N VAL A 194 -8.46 9.99 9.26
CA VAL A 194 -9.36 11.12 8.94
C VAL A 194 -10.75 10.64 8.55
N ASP A 195 -11.78 11.29 9.07
CA ASP A 195 -13.17 10.87 8.86
C ASP A 195 -13.64 11.08 7.41
N ASN A 196 -13.24 12.18 6.78
CA ASN A 196 -13.65 12.56 5.43
C ASN A 196 -12.44 12.71 4.53
N LEU A 197 -11.80 11.61 4.14
CA LEU A 197 -10.71 11.60 3.19
C LEU A 197 -11.25 11.70 1.76
N ILE A 198 -11.16 12.89 1.17
CA ILE A 198 -11.59 13.14 -0.22
C ILE A 198 -10.63 12.47 -1.19
N ALA A 199 -9.33 12.75 -1.04
CA ALA A 199 -8.27 12.14 -1.82
C ALA A 199 -6.96 12.15 -1.02
N VAL A 200 -6.13 11.13 -1.21
CA VAL A 200 -4.82 11.01 -0.54
C VAL A 200 -3.95 12.24 -0.84
N GLY A 201 -3.95 12.72 -2.08
CA GLY A 201 -3.15 13.87 -2.49
C GLY A 201 -3.48 15.17 -1.75
N CYS A 202 -4.67 15.30 -1.15
CA CYS A 202 -5.02 16.47 -0.33
C CYS A 202 -4.19 16.60 0.96
N TYR A 203 -3.39 15.60 1.31
CA TYR A 203 -2.52 15.59 2.49
C TYR A 203 -1.05 15.86 2.18
N TYR A 204 -0.76 16.20 0.93
CA TYR A 204 0.57 16.52 0.43
C TYR A 204 0.58 17.87 -0.27
N SER A 205 1.60 18.68 -0.04
CA SER A 205 1.78 19.95 -0.78
C SER A 205 2.21 19.69 -2.23
N SER A 206 3.02 18.64 -2.44
CA SER A 206 3.40 18.14 -3.77
C SER A 206 3.05 16.66 -3.87
N PHE A 207 2.17 16.33 -4.83
CA PHE A 207 1.66 14.95 -5.03
C PHE A 207 1.63 14.58 -6.52
N GLU A 208 2.77 14.73 -7.18
CA GLU A 208 2.89 14.40 -8.60
C GLU A 208 2.71 12.89 -8.83
N GLN A 209 2.15 12.55 -9.97
CA GLN A 209 2.01 11.16 -10.36
C GLN A 209 3.38 10.61 -10.77
N LEU A 210 3.82 9.54 -10.09
CA LEU A 210 5.07 8.87 -10.41
C LEU A 210 4.96 8.08 -11.71
N SER A 211 5.98 8.19 -12.56
CA SER A 211 6.17 7.33 -13.73
C SER A 211 6.74 5.96 -13.33
N ASP A 212 6.78 5.03 -14.28
CA ASP A 212 7.43 3.74 -14.06
C ASP A 212 8.95 3.91 -13.89
N GLU A 213 9.55 4.88 -14.60
CA GLU A 213 10.98 5.25 -14.51
C GLU A 213 11.32 5.80 -13.11
N ASP A 214 10.47 6.65 -12.55
CA ASP A 214 10.64 7.18 -11.18
C ASP A 214 10.67 6.05 -10.15
N VAL A 215 9.77 5.09 -10.29
CA VAL A 215 9.71 3.92 -9.41
C VAL A 215 11.01 3.10 -9.51
N LEU A 216 11.49 2.82 -10.72
CA LEU A 216 12.74 2.08 -10.93
C LEU A 216 13.95 2.82 -10.35
N ALA A 217 14.02 4.15 -10.52
CA ALA A 217 15.07 4.97 -9.94
C ALA A 217 15.07 4.90 -8.40
N LEU A 218 13.90 4.99 -7.78
CA LEU A 218 13.75 4.89 -6.33
C LEU A 218 14.17 3.52 -5.80
N LEU A 219 13.73 2.43 -6.42
CA LEU A 219 14.12 1.07 -6.05
C LEU A 219 15.64 0.86 -6.17
N SER A 220 16.22 1.33 -7.26
CA SER A 220 17.68 1.25 -7.49
C SER A 220 18.48 2.07 -6.47
N SER A 221 17.92 3.16 -5.96
CA SER A 221 18.62 4.01 -4.97
C SER A 221 18.71 3.39 -3.58
N VAL A 222 17.88 2.40 -3.28
CA VAL A 222 17.85 1.72 -1.97
C VAL A 222 18.63 0.40 -2.03
N ASN A 223 18.45 -0.37 -3.11
CA ASN A 223 18.98 -1.73 -3.23
C ASN A 223 20.40 -1.79 -3.87
N LYS A 224 21.06 -0.65 -4.03
CA LYS A 224 22.48 -0.68 -4.42
C LYS A 224 23.34 -1.22 -3.26
N PRO A 225 24.27 -2.14 -3.55
CA PRO A 225 25.19 -2.68 -2.55
C PRO A 225 26.13 -1.61 -2.01
#